data_be30eb56b0124dd2430d2eb211e034ff
#
_entry.id   be30eb56b0124dd2430d2eb211e034ff
#
_cell.length_a   1.000
_cell.length_b   1.000
_cell.length_c   1.000
_cell.angle_alpha   90.00
_cell.angle_beta   90.00
_cell.angle_gamma   90.00
#
_symmetry.space_group_name_H-M   'P 1'
#
loop_
_entity.id
_entity.type
_entity.pdbx_description
1 polymer ?
#
loop_
_entity_poly.entity_id
_entity_poly.type
_entity_poly.pdbx_seq_one_letter_code
_entity_poly.pdbx_strand_id
1 'polypeptide(L)'
;TIGIENRYRYYDLPLPDEMGVLLGLNTDAKYGFQFDTGHAQALEALGLCEKGIWLRRFSDRLIGVHLHDVCGIQDHQLPGEGDIDFGSIARSLPENCQKTIEITPFATSAGITRCLEFLAMSGCIISF
;
A
#
# COMPACT_ATOMS: atom_id res chain seq x y z
N THR A 1 -15.21 2.29 -10.95
CA THR A 1 -14.02 1.42 -10.86
C THR A 1 -14.00 0.74 -9.49
N ILE A 2 -13.69 -0.54 -9.45
CA ILE A 2 -13.56 -1.32 -8.22
C ILE A 2 -12.06 -1.56 -8.00
N GLY A 3 -11.53 -1.17 -6.83
CA GLY A 3 -10.17 -1.47 -6.41
C GLY A 3 -10.08 -2.87 -5.82
N ILE A 4 -9.13 -3.65 -6.28
CA ILE A 4 -8.78 -4.95 -5.69
C ILE A 4 -7.48 -4.75 -4.94
N GLU A 5 -7.52 -5.02 -3.63
CA GLU A 5 -6.41 -4.76 -2.71
C GLU A 5 -5.58 -6.03 -2.47
N ASN A 6 -4.26 -5.87 -2.32
CA ASN A 6 -3.41 -6.94 -1.80
C ASN A 6 -3.67 -7.13 -0.29
N ARG A 7 -3.89 -8.38 0.11
CA ARG A 7 -4.11 -8.76 1.52
C ARG A 7 -2.84 -9.36 2.12
N TYR A 8 -2.80 -9.55 3.43
CA TYR A 8 -1.56 -9.96 4.12
C TYR A 8 -1.64 -11.26 4.91
N ARG A 9 -2.84 -11.80 5.16
CA ARG A 9 -2.95 -13.09 5.85
C ARG A 9 -2.71 -14.22 4.85
N TYR A 10 -2.04 -15.29 5.28
CA TYR A 10 -1.67 -16.42 4.42
C TYR A 10 -2.87 -17.11 3.74
N TYR A 11 -4.07 -16.92 4.24
CA TYR A 11 -5.32 -17.45 3.69
C TYR A 11 -6.18 -16.40 2.97
N ASP A 12 -5.72 -15.16 2.94
CA ASP A 12 -6.42 -14.10 2.20
C ASP A 12 -5.95 -14.05 0.74
N LEU A 13 -6.87 -13.75 -0.15
CA LEU A 13 -6.61 -13.51 -1.57
C LEU A 13 -6.75 -12.01 -1.88
N PRO A 14 -6.10 -11.50 -2.88
CA PRO A 14 -5.18 -12.19 -3.81
C PRO A 14 -3.71 -12.11 -3.38
N LEU A 15 -2.94 -13.13 -3.71
CA LEU A 15 -1.51 -13.08 -3.90
C LEU A 15 -1.18 -12.56 -5.32
N PRO A 16 0.10 -12.28 -5.67
CA PRO A 16 0.41 -11.63 -6.95
C PRO A 16 -0.09 -12.35 -8.21
N ASP A 17 -0.11 -13.67 -8.22
CA ASP A 17 -0.59 -14.42 -9.39
C ASP A 17 -2.11 -14.38 -9.51
N GLU A 18 -2.80 -14.48 -8.40
CA GLU A 18 -4.26 -14.36 -8.35
C GLU A 18 -4.71 -12.93 -8.67
N MET A 19 -3.97 -11.91 -8.22
CA MET A 19 -4.20 -10.52 -8.62
C MET A 19 -4.10 -10.38 -10.15
N GLY A 20 -3.11 -11.01 -10.76
CA GLY A 20 -2.96 -11.02 -12.21
C GLY A 20 -4.18 -11.62 -12.92
N VAL A 21 -4.72 -12.72 -12.39
CA VAL A 21 -5.95 -13.32 -12.92
C VAL A 21 -7.14 -12.37 -12.77
N LEU A 22 -7.35 -11.81 -11.56
CA LEU A 22 -8.49 -10.92 -11.27
C LEU A 22 -8.47 -9.65 -12.14
N LEU A 23 -7.30 -9.02 -12.29
CA LEU A 23 -7.15 -7.84 -13.13
C LEU A 23 -7.25 -8.15 -14.63
N GLY A 24 -6.98 -9.41 -15.03
CA GLY A 24 -7.10 -9.90 -16.40
C GLY A 24 -8.52 -10.32 -16.78
N LEU A 25 -9.45 -10.41 -15.85
CA LEU A 25 -10.85 -10.75 -16.17
C LEU A 25 -11.45 -9.68 -17.08
N ASN A 26 -11.86 -10.12 -18.27
CA ASN A 26 -12.52 -9.25 -19.24
C ASN A 26 -14.01 -9.16 -18.90
N THR A 27 -14.37 -8.17 -18.10
CA THR A 27 -15.74 -7.89 -17.71
C THR A 27 -16.07 -6.44 -18.04
N ASP A 28 -17.36 -6.11 -18.08
CA ASP A 28 -17.82 -4.72 -18.21
C ASP A 28 -17.46 -3.88 -16.96
N ALA A 29 -17.14 -4.53 -15.86
CA ALA A 29 -16.68 -3.87 -14.66
C ALA A 29 -15.22 -3.40 -14.80
N LYS A 30 -14.99 -2.14 -14.45
CA LYS A 30 -13.63 -1.58 -14.41
C LYS A 30 -12.96 -1.95 -13.09
N TYR A 31 -12.00 -2.85 -13.15
CA TYR A 31 -11.15 -3.23 -12.03
C TYR A 31 -9.82 -2.49 -12.09
N GLY A 32 -9.30 -2.10 -10.94
CA GLY A 32 -7.97 -1.55 -10.76
C GLY A 32 -7.29 -2.14 -9.55
N PHE A 33 -5.99 -1.94 -9.45
CA PHE A 33 -5.20 -2.37 -8.31
C PHE A 33 -5.23 -1.29 -7.22
N GLN A 34 -5.59 -1.67 -6.01
CA GLN A 34 -5.42 -0.88 -4.79
C GLN A 34 -4.21 -1.43 -4.04
N PHE A 35 -3.13 -0.65 -4.00
CA PHE A 35 -1.91 -1.09 -3.32
C PHE A 35 -1.95 -0.73 -1.84
N ASP A 36 -1.78 -1.72 -0.98
CA ASP A 36 -1.60 -1.52 0.46
C ASP A 36 -0.14 -1.76 0.84
N THR A 37 0.49 -0.72 1.41
CA THR A 37 1.91 -0.72 1.73
C THR A 37 2.25 -1.66 2.89
N GLY A 38 1.43 -1.66 3.92
CA GLY A 38 1.66 -2.49 5.10
C GLY A 38 1.40 -3.96 4.82
N HIS A 39 0.35 -4.28 4.06
CA HIS A 39 0.08 -5.65 3.65
C HIS A 39 1.22 -6.25 2.82
N ALA A 40 1.79 -5.47 1.89
CA ALA A 40 2.94 -5.91 1.10
C ALA A 40 4.17 -6.16 1.97
N GLN A 41 4.45 -5.29 2.94
CA GLN A 41 5.56 -5.45 3.88
C GLN A 41 5.34 -6.68 4.79
N ALA A 42 4.12 -6.90 5.29
CA ALA A 42 3.79 -8.05 6.13
C ALA A 42 3.96 -9.38 5.37
N LEU A 43 3.52 -9.44 4.10
CA LEU A 43 3.72 -10.63 3.25
C LEU A 43 5.20 -10.94 3.03
N GLU A 44 6.05 -9.93 2.86
CA GLU A 44 7.50 -10.12 2.75
C GLU A 44 8.09 -10.63 4.08
N ALA A 45 7.68 -10.06 5.20
CA ALA A 45 8.12 -10.51 6.53
C ALA A 45 7.72 -11.97 6.82
N LEU A 46 6.57 -12.40 6.29
CA LEU A 46 6.10 -13.79 6.36
C LEU A 46 6.78 -14.72 5.34
N GLY A 47 7.62 -14.20 4.44
CA GLY A 47 8.30 -14.98 3.40
C GLY A 47 7.37 -15.46 2.27
N LEU A 48 6.21 -14.86 2.11
CA LEU A 48 5.20 -15.27 1.12
C LEU A 48 5.43 -14.66 -0.26
N CYS A 49 5.84 -13.39 -0.33
CA CYS A 49 6.25 -12.74 -1.57
C CYS A 49 7.09 -11.50 -1.29
N GLU A 50 7.90 -11.09 -2.27
CA GLU A 50 8.66 -9.85 -2.22
C GLU A 50 7.70 -8.65 -2.35
N LYS A 51 7.82 -7.65 -1.44
CA LYS A 51 6.94 -6.46 -1.43
C LYS A 51 6.96 -5.66 -2.74
N GLY A 52 8.10 -5.59 -3.40
CA GLY A 52 8.25 -4.85 -4.65
C GLY A 52 7.55 -5.47 -5.86
N ILE A 53 7.12 -6.73 -5.78
CA ILE A 53 6.46 -7.42 -6.90
C ILE A 53 5.13 -6.76 -7.30
N TRP A 54 4.42 -6.19 -6.33
CA TRP A 54 3.12 -5.58 -6.53
C TRP A 54 3.19 -4.39 -7.50
N LEU A 55 4.03 -3.42 -7.21
CA LEU A 55 4.18 -2.24 -8.06
C LEU A 55 4.89 -2.56 -9.38
N ARG A 56 5.85 -3.50 -9.40
CA ARG A 56 6.48 -3.95 -10.65
C ARG A 56 5.49 -4.59 -11.63
N ARG A 57 4.50 -5.34 -11.13
CA ARG A 57 3.54 -6.06 -11.99
C ARG A 57 2.29 -5.28 -12.32
N PHE A 58 1.85 -4.38 -11.43
CA PHE A 58 0.50 -3.83 -11.49
C PHE A 58 0.42 -2.30 -11.42
N SER A 59 1.55 -1.59 -11.54
CA SER A 59 1.55 -0.11 -11.49
C SER A 59 0.72 0.53 -12.62
N ASP A 60 0.63 -0.10 -13.77
CA ASP A 60 -0.20 0.33 -14.90
C ASP A 60 -1.73 0.19 -14.64
N ARG A 61 -2.09 -0.58 -13.63
CA ARG A 61 -3.47 -0.80 -13.20
C ARG A 61 -3.78 -0.15 -11.85
N LEU A 62 -2.80 0.57 -11.27
CA LEU A 62 -2.91 1.19 -9.96
C LEU A 62 -3.93 2.34 -9.99
N ILE A 63 -4.91 2.29 -9.10
CA ILE A 63 -5.94 3.32 -8.93
C ILE A 63 -5.83 4.04 -7.59
N GLY A 64 -5.18 3.44 -6.61
CA GLY A 64 -4.99 4.04 -5.30
C GLY A 64 -3.98 3.29 -4.46
N VAL A 65 -3.56 3.91 -3.38
CA VAL A 65 -2.66 3.34 -2.38
C VAL A 65 -3.17 3.62 -0.98
N HIS A 66 -3.14 2.61 -0.13
CA HIS A 66 -3.25 2.75 1.32
C HIS A 66 -1.84 2.89 1.91
N LEU A 67 -1.64 3.98 2.64
CA LEU A 67 -0.37 4.30 3.28
C LEU A 67 -0.51 4.07 4.79
N HIS A 68 0.07 3.01 5.27
CA HIS A 68 0.30 2.76 6.69
C HIS A 68 1.63 2.03 6.87
N ASP A 69 2.19 2.13 8.04
CA ASP A 69 3.44 1.46 8.37
C ASP A 69 3.19 0.12 9.06
N VAL A 70 4.24 -0.66 9.19
CA VAL A 70 4.23 -1.98 9.82
C VAL A 70 5.47 -2.12 10.68
N CYS A 71 5.31 -2.61 11.90
CA CYS A 71 6.41 -3.05 12.74
C CYS A 71 6.38 -4.58 12.82
N GLY A 72 7.29 -5.25 12.12
CA GLY A 72 7.25 -6.69 11.91
C GLY A 72 6.01 -7.13 11.13
N ILE A 73 4.98 -7.61 11.84
CA ILE A 73 3.67 -7.98 11.27
C ILE A 73 2.51 -7.17 11.89
N GLN A 74 2.80 -6.18 12.71
CA GLN A 74 1.79 -5.28 13.28
C GLN A 74 1.50 -4.17 12.28
N ASP A 75 0.38 -4.26 11.62
CA ASP A 75 -0.11 -3.33 10.61
C ASP A 75 -0.74 -2.05 11.19
N HIS A 76 -1.16 -1.14 10.30
CA HIS A 76 -1.83 0.12 10.63
C HIS A 76 -1.07 1.04 11.59
N GLN A 77 0.27 0.93 11.60
CA GLN A 77 1.14 1.88 12.29
C GLN A 77 1.19 3.20 11.53
N LEU A 78 1.47 4.29 12.27
CA LEU A 78 1.69 5.59 11.63
C LEU A 78 2.91 5.53 10.70
N PRO A 79 2.79 5.97 9.43
CA PRO A 79 3.94 6.13 8.56
C PRO A 79 5.10 6.89 9.23
N GLY A 80 6.27 6.25 9.23
CA GLY A 80 7.46 6.70 9.92
C GLY A 80 7.69 6.08 11.31
N GLU A 81 6.79 5.22 11.78
CA GLU A 81 6.94 4.50 13.06
C GLU A 81 7.22 3.00 12.88
N GLY A 82 7.43 2.53 11.65
CA GLY A 82 7.67 1.12 11.31
C GLY A 82 8.84 0.91 10.37
N ASP A 83 8.74 -0.18 9.60
CA ASP A 83 9.86 -0.74 8.81
C ASP A 83 9.80 -0.38 7.31
N ILE A 84 8.82 0.39 6.86
CA ILE A 84 8.59 0.66 5.44
C ILE A 84 9.46 1.81 4.93
N ASP A 85 10.19 1.57 3.83
CA ASP A 85 10.88 2.63 3.07
C ASP A 85 9.89 3.37 2.15
N PHE A 86 9.21 4.38 2.69
CA PHE A 86 8.26 5.21 1.96
C PHE A 86 8.91 6.02 0.84
N GLY A 87 10.18 6.36 0.95
CA GLY A 87 10.91 7.02 -0.13
C GLY A 87 11.05 6.13 -1.36
N SER A 88 11.26 4.83 -1.17
CA SER A 88 11.26 3.86 -2.28
C SER A 88 9.87 3.70 -2.90
N ILE A 89 8.84 3.64 -2.08
CA ILE A 89 7.45 3.57 -2.54
C ILE A 89 7.10 4.80 -3.36
N ALA A 90 7.39 6.00 -2.85
CA ALA A 90 7.09 7.27 -3.53
C ALA A 90 7.64 7.33 -4.96
N ARG A 91 8.87 6.82 -5.17
CA ARG A 91 9.49 6.76 -6.51
C ARG A 91 8.78 5.81 -7.49
N SER A 92 7.99 4.89 -6.96
CA SER A 92 7.29 3.86 -7.75
C SER A 92 5.81 4.16 -7.96
N LEU A 93 5.27 5.18 -7.30
CA LEU A 93 3.86 5.56 -7.40
C LEU A 93 3.66 6.55 -8.57
N PRO A 94 2.59 6.37 -9.37
CA PRO A 94 2.15 7.38 -10.32
C PRO A 94 1.75 8.69 -9.61
N GLU A 95 2.04 9.84 -10.22
CA GLU A 95 1.71 11.15 -9.64
C GLU A 95 0.23 11.30 -9.28
N ASN A 96 -0.66 10.83 -10.15
CA ASN A 96 -2.12 10.98 -10.02
C ASN A 96 -2.78 9.83 -9.24
N CYS A 97 -2.01 8.99 -8.57
CA CYS A 97 -2.55 7.92 -7.74
C CYS A 97 -3.25 8.50 -6.51
N GLN A 98 -4.48 8.04 -6.24
CA GLN A 98 -5.17 8.38 -5.00
C GLN A 98 -4.41 7.81 -3.81
N LYS A 99 -4.19 8.63 -2.79
CA LYS A 99 -3.48 8.24 -1.58
C LYS A 99 -4.41 8.36 -0.38
N THR A 100 -4.54 7.28 0.37
CA THR A 100 -5.33 7.21 1.59
C THR A 100 -4.41 6.81 2.74
N ILE A 101 -4.42 7.54 3.83
CA ILE A 101 -3.69 7.15 5.05
C ILE A 101 -4.63 6.28 5.87
N GLU A 102 -4.25 5.03 6.08
CA GLU A 102 -5.01 4.06 6.84
C GLU A 102 -4.26 3.69 8.13
N ILE A 103 -4.72 4.21 9.26
CA ILE A 103 -4.01 4.12 10.53
C ILE A 103 -4.95 3.67 11.65
N THR A 104 -4.35 3.25 12.76
CA THR A 104 -5.08 2.88 13.97
C THR A 104 -6.02 4.01 14.45
N PRO A 105 -7.23 3.69 14.91
CA PRO A 105 -8.17 4.68 15.44
C PRO A 105 -7.70 5.34 16.74
N PHE A 106 -6.60 4.86 17.33
CA PHE A 106 -6.00 5.41 18.55
C PHE A 106 -4.91 6.44 18.28
N ALA A 107 -4.67 6.80 17.01
CA ALA A 107 -3.68 7.79 16.64
C ALA A 107 -4.03 9.17 17.24
N THR A 108 -3.04 9.81 17.86
CA THR A 108 -3.20 11.17 18.40
C THR A 108 -3.07 12.20 17.28
N SER A 109 -3.65 13.41 17.48
CA SER A 109 -3.49 14.51 16.52
C SER A 109 -2.01 14.84 16.26
N ALA A 110 -1.16 14.85 17.30
CA ALA A 110 0.28 15.06 17.14
C ALA A 110 0.95 13.93 16.34
N GLY A 111 0.53 12.68 16.51
CA GLY A 111 0.99 11.55 15.71
C GLY A 111 0.61 11.69 14.24
N ILE A 112 -0.63 12.08 13.97
CA ILE A 112 -1.11 12.33 12.60
C ILE A 112 -0.29 13.46 11.94
N THR A 113 -0.02 14.56 12.65
CA THR A 113 0.81 15.66 12.12
C THR A 113 2.20 15.16 11.72
N ARG A 114 2.89 14.43 12.60
CA ARG A 114 4.21 13.86 12.29
C ARG A 114 4.18 12.89 11.11
N CYS A 115 3.13 12.07 11.02
CA CYS A 115 2.92 11.17 9.90
C CYS A 115 2.81 11.94 8.56
N LEU A 116 2.02 13.00 8.52
CA LEU A 116 1.86 13.83 7.32
C LEU A 116 3.17 14.51 6.92
N GLU A 117 3.91 15.08 7.89
CA GLU A 117 5.23 15.65 7.67
C GLU A 117 6.21 14.62 7.11
N PHE A 118 6.25 13.41 7.69
CA PHE A 118 7.09 12.32 7.23
C PHE A 118 6.75 11.89 5.80
N LEU A 119 5.47 11.70 5.48
CA LEU A 119 5.02 11.33 4.13
C LEU A 119 5.34 12.41 3.10
N ALA A 120 5.25 13.69 3.47
CA ALA A 120 5.66 14.80 2.61
C ALA A 120 7.18 14.78 2.37
N MET A 121 7.99 14.59 3.41
CA MET A 121 9.45 14.49 3.31
C MET A 121 9.90 13.29 2.47
N SER A 122 9.20 12.18 2.55
CA SER A 122 9.47 10.98 1.74
C SER A 122 8.99 11.10 0.28
N GLY A 123 8.25 12.15 -0.06
CA GLY A 123 7.71 12.36 -1.41
C GLY A 123 6.42 11.58 -1.71
N CYS A 124 5.82 10.93 -0.71
CA CYS A 124 4.57 10.21 -0.90
C CYS A 124 3.37 11.13 -1.10
N ILE A 125 3.38 12.31 -0.47
CA ILE A 125 2.31 13.31 -0.60
C ILE A 125 2.91 14.69 -0.90
N ILE A 126 2.09 15.60 -1.39
CA ILE A 126 2.48 16.99 -1.61
C ILE A 126 2.57 17.68 -0.24
N SER A 127 3.60 18.50 -0.04
CA SER A 127 3.72 19.35 1.17
C SER A 127 2.56 20.34 1.26
N PHE A 128 2.06 20.55 2.46
CA PHE A 128 0.98 21.50 2.73
C PHE A 128 1.54 22.90 2.92
#